data_40a4b5e3a747cb87e16ac2c824a66c0c
#
_entry.id   40a4b5e3a747cb87e16ac2c824a66c0c
#
_cell.length_a   1.000
_cell.length_b   1.000
_cell.length_c   1.000
_cell.angle_alpha   90.00
_cell.angle_beta   90.00
_cell.angle_gamma   90.00
#
_symmetry.space_group_name_H-M   'P 1'
#
loop_
_entity.id
_entity.type
_entity.pdbx_description
1 polymer ?
#
loop_
_entity_poly.entity_id
_entity_poly.type
_entity_poly.pdbx_seq_one_letter_code
_entity_poly.pdbx_strand_id
1 'polypeptide(L)'
;MICYSIAYAVTAVVFLAVDYIWLSRAMGFYRSSLGDLLAEKPNLLAAAAFYLIYFVGIVVFAVMPAARNGGWVSALSLGGLLGLVAYATYDLTNLATLSRWPLVVVAVDMVWGTFVTALASLAGFVAIRTFAPIE
;
A
#
# COMPACT_ATOMS: atom_id res chain seq x y z
N MET A 1 20.69 1.11 10.99
CA MET A 1 20.44 1.74 9.66
C MET A 1 20.17 0.69 8.59
N ILE A 2 20.98 -0.35 8.46
CA ILE A 2 20.84 -1.38 7.41
C ILE A 2 19.45 -2.07 7.38
N CYS A 3 18.88 -2.36 8.56
CA CYS A 3 17.53 -2.96 8.67
C CYS A 3 16.44 -2.11 8.00
N TYR A 4 16.50 -0.77 8.18
CA TYR A 4 15.55 0.14 7.57
C TYR A 4 15.68 0.18 6.04
N SER A 5 16.91 0.18 5.54
CA SER A 5 17.15 0.18 4.08
C SER A 5 16.69 -1.13 3.43
N ILE A 6 16.95 -2.27 4.07
CA ILE A 6 16.47 -3.58 3.57
C ILE A 6 14.95 -3.64 3.64
N ALA A 7 14.35 -3.24 4.77
CA ALA A 7 12.90 -3.19 4.91
C ALA A 7 12.25 -2.34 3.82
N TYR A 8 12.76 -1.13 3.61
CA TYR A 8 12.25 -0.20 2.61
C TYR A 8 12.35 -0.78 1.20
N ALA A 9 13.52 -1.27 0.82
CA ALA A 9 13.75 -1.80 -0.53
C ALA A 9 12.84 -3.01 -0.82
N VAL A 10 12.74 -3.97 0.09
CA VAL A 10 11.92 -5.17 -0.11
C VAL A 10 10.43 -4.82 -0.09
N THR A 11 9.99 -3.99 0.86
CA THR A 11 8.60 -3.51 0.91
C THR A 11 8.22 -2.81 -0.38
N ALA A 12 9.07 -1.90 -0.89
CA ALA A 12 8.84 -1.17 -2.13
C ALA A 12 8.75 -2.11 -3.34
N VAL A 13 9.69 -3.02 -3.49
CA VAL A 13 9.72 -3.96 -4.63
C VAL A 13 8.48 -4.85 -4.62
N VAL A 14 8.12 -5.44 -3.48
CA VAL A 14 6.96 -6.32 -3.39
C VAL A 14 5.67 -5.54 -3.63
N PHE A 15 5.51 -4.37 -3.00
CA PHE A 15 4.33 -3.54 -3.22
C PHE A 15 4.16 -3.18 -4.69
N LEU A 16 5.20 -2.61 -5.32
CA LEU A 16 5.13 -2.16 -6.71
C LEU A 16 4.90 -3.32 -7.70
N ALA A 17 5.53 -4.47 -7.46
CA ALA A 17 5.32 -5.64 -8.32
C ALA A 17 3.87 -6.15 -8.27
N VAL A 18 3.31 -6.27 -7.06
CA VAL A 18 1.95 -6.74 -6.85
C VAL A 18 0.93 -5.70 -7.34
N ASP A 19 1.16 -4.42 -7.08
CA ASP A 19 0.30 -3.32 -7.52
C ASP A 19 0.32 -3.16 -9.05
N TYR A 20 1.46 -3.33 -9.69
CA TYR A 20 1.56 -3.35 -11.16
C TYR A 20 0.73 -4.48 -11.78
N ILE A 21 0.79 -5.69 -11.21
CA ILE A 21 -0.03 -6.82 -11.67
C ILE A 21 -1.52 -6.50 -11.51
N TRP A 22 -1.91 -5.91 -10.38
CA TRP A 22 -3.29 -5.50 -10.13
C TRP A 22 -3.75 -4.46 -11.16
N LEU A 23 -3.03 -3.36 -11.28
CA LEU A 23 -3.40 -2.26 -12.16
C LEU A 23 -3.45 -2.71 -13.63
N SER A 24 -2.54 -3.58 -14.07
CA SER A 24 -2.55 -4.12 -15.43
C SER A 24 -3.83 -4.91 -15.75
N ARG A 25 -4.45 -5.51 -14.75
CA ARG A 25 -5.70 -6.29 -14.90
C ARG A 25 -6.97 -5.51 -14.57
N ALA A 26 -6.88 -4.61 -13.60
CA ALA A 26 -8.02 -3.84 -13.10
C ALA A 26 -8.26 -2.53 -13.86
N MET A 27 -7.38 -2.11 -14.77
CA MET A 27 -7.49 -0.83 -15.49
C MET A 27 -8.81 -0.68 -16.25
N GLY A 28 -9.33 -1.77 -16.83
CA GLY A 28 -10.63 -1.76 -17.50
C GLY A 28 -11.79 -1.45 -16.56
N PHE A 29 -11.76 -2.03 -15.36
CA PHE A 29 -12.71 -1.75 -14.30
C PHE A 29 -12.66 -0.28 -13.87
N TYR A 30 -11.47 0.28 -13.61
CA TYR A 30 -11.33 1.67 -13.22
C TYR A 30 -11.81 2.64 -14.31
N ARG A 31 -11.45 2.39 -15.56
CA ARG A 31 -11.90 3.22 -16.68
C ARG A 31 -13.42 3.21 -16.86
N SER A 32 -14.06 2.05 -16.70
CA SER A 32 -15.52 1.95 -16.80
C SER A 32 -16.24 2.57 -15.61
N SER A 33 -15.64 2.53 -14.41
CA SER A 33 -16.26 3.05 -13.19
C SER A 33 -16.05 4.56 -13.01
N LEU A 34 -14.86 5.07 -13.29
CA LEU A 34 -14.48 6.47 -13.07
C LEU A 34 -14.73 7.36 -14.29
N GLY A 35 -14.72 6.80 -15.52
CA GLY A 35 -14.94 7.55 -16.74
C GLY A 35 -14.02 8.76 -16.86
N ASP A 36 -14.61 9.93 -17.03
CA ASP A 36 -13.93 11.22 -17.21
C ASP A 36 -13.23 11.76 -15.95
N LEU A 37 -13.41 11.13 -14.78
CA LEU A 37 -12.63 11.43 -13.57
C LEU A 37 -11.20 10.87 -13.66
N LEU A 38 -10.99 9.86 -14.49
CA LEU A 38 -9.67 9.26 -14.67
C LEU A 38 -8.88 10.03 -15.72
N ALA A 39 -7.70 10.53 -15.33
CA ALA A 39 -6.82 11.24 -16.26
C ALA A 39 -6.37 10.34 -17.41
N GLU A 40 -6.29 10.88 -18.62
CA GLU A 40 -5.77 10.16 -19.80
C GLU A 40 -4.32 9.69 -19.59
N LYS A 41 -3.51 10.54 -18.94
CA LYS A 41 -2.13 10.23 -18.55
C LYS A 41 -1.94 10.48 -17.07
N PRO A 42 -1.44 9.50 -16.32
CA PRO A 42 -1.19 9.67 -14.89
C PRO A 42 -0.06 10.66 -14.64
N ASN A 43 -0.16 11.45 -13.57
CA ASN A 43 0.93 12.29 -13.09
C ASN A 43 1.96 11.42 -12.34
N LEU A 44 3.01 11.00 -13.06
CA LEU A 44 4.03 10.10 -12.52
C LEU A 44 4.82 10.71 -11.36
N LEU A 45 5.00 12.04 -11.33
CA LEU A 45 5.69 12.70 -10.22
C LEU A 45 4.88 12.62 -8.93
N ALA A 46 3.58 12.87 -9.01
CA ALA A 46 2.68 12.74 -7.86
C ALA A 46 2.61 11.28 -7.39
N ALA A 47 2.53 10.32 -8.31
CA ALA A 47 2.54 8.90 -7.98
C ALA A 47 3.85 8.47 -7.29
N ALA A 48 5.00 8.89 -7.84
CA ALA A 48 6.30 8.60 -7.25
C ALA A 48 6.43 9.20 -5.83
N ALA A 49 6.02 10.45 -5.65
CA ALA A 49 6.03 11.10 -4.33
C ALA A 49 5.17 10.33 -3.31
N PHE A 50 3.96 9.91 -3.72
CA PHE A 50 3.10 9.08 -2.87
C PHE A 50 3.79 7.78 -2.48
N TYR A 51 4.29 7.00 -3.44
CA TYR A 51 4.91 5.71 -3.14
C TYR A 51 6.12 5.84 -2.23
N LEU A 52 7.00 6.82 -2.47
CA LEU A 52 8.18 7.04 -1.61
C LEU A 52 7.78 7.31 -0.16
N ILE A 53 6.79 8.17 0.07
CA ILE A 53 6.27 8.49 1.41
C ILE A 53 5.56 7.28 2.01
N TYR A 54 4.75 6.59 1.22
CA TYR A 54 3.96 5.46 1.70
C TYR A 54 4.82 4.30 2.18
N PHE A 55 5.89 3.96 1.45
CA PHE A 55 6.82 2.92 1.88
C PHE A 55 7.56 3.27 3.18
N VAL A 56 7.88 4.55 3.40
CA VAL A 56 8.38 4.99 4.72
C VAL A 56 7.32 4.71 5.80
N GLY A 57 6.08 5.04 5.54
CA GLY A 57 4.96 4.76 6.45
C GLY A 57 4.82 3.27 6.78
N ILE A 58 4.85 2.39 5.77
CA ILE A 58 4.78 0.93 5.98
C ILE A 58 5.95 0.45 6.85
N VAL A 59 7.16 0.89 6.55
CA VAL A 59 8.34 0.49 7.33
C VAL A 59 8.24 0.96 8.78
N VAL A 60 7.91 2.22 9.01
CA VAL A 60 7.90 2.83 10.35
C VAL A 60 6.74 2.32 11.20
N PHE A 61 5.54 2.19 10.62
CA PHE A 61 4.33 1.90 11.40
C PHE A 61 3.93 0.42 11.41
N ALA A 62 4.46 -0.40 10.49
CA ALA A 62 4.11 -1.82 10.44
C ALA A 62 5.32 -2.74 10.54
N VAL A 63 6.32 -2.59 9.66
CA VAL A 63 7.46 -3.52 9.58
C VAL A 63 8.32 -3.46 10.83
N MET A 64 8.76 -2.27 11.24
CA MET A 64 9.67 -2.11 12.38
C MET A 64 9.06 -2.48 13.73
N PRO A 65 7.81 -2.09 14.04
CA PRO A 65 7.13 -2.57 15.26
C PRO A 65 7.01 -4.10 15.29
N ALA A 66 6.63 -4.71 14.17
CA ALA A 66 6.53 -6.16 14.05
C ALA A 66 7.90 -6.85 14.26
N ALA A 67 8.96 -6.30 13.67
CA ALA A 67 10.31 -6.86 13.77
C ALA A 67 10.89 -6.79 15.19
N ARG A 68 10.52 -5.76 15.96
CA ARG A 68 10.99 -5.58 17.34
C ARG A 68 10.25 -6.43 18.36
N ASN A 69 8.90 -6.42 18.32
CA ASN A 69 8.11 -6.95 19.44
C ASN A 69 6.91 -7.81 19.01
N GLY A 70 6.60 -7.95 17.71
CA GLY A 70 5.30 -8.47 17.30
C GLY A 70 5.28 -9.76 16.47
N GLY A 71 6.27 -10.00 15.65
CA GLY A 71 6.29 -11.14 14.73
C GLY A 71 5.44 -10.96 13.46
N TRP A 72 5.31 -12.03 12.67
CA TRP A 72 4.66 -11.99 11.35
C TRP A 72 3.17 -11.62 11.38
N VAL A 73 2.46 -12.03 12.44
CA VAL A 73 1.04 -11.67 12.62
C VAL A 73 0.91 -10.16 12.81
N SER A 74 1.81 -9.57 13.59
CA SER A 74 1.85 -8.12 13.79
C SER A 74 2.17 -7.38 12.49
N ALA A 75 3.10 -7.90 11.66
CA ALA A 75 3.40 -7.32 10.36
C ALA A 75 2.16 -7.28 9.44
N LEU A 76 1.42 -8.39 9.36
CA LEU A 76 0.16 -8.46 8.60
C LEU A 76 -0.91 -7.52 9.15
N SER A 77 -1.13 -7.54 10.46
CA SER A 77 -2.20 -6.77 11.10
C SER A 77 -1.96 -5.26 11.02
N LEU A 78 -0.74 -4.81 11.35
CA LEU A 78 -0.38 -3.39 11.28
C LEU A 78 -0.31 -2.90 9.83
N GLY A 79 0.25 -3.72 8.93
CA GLY A 79 0.26 -3.42 7.50
C GLY A 79 -1.15 -3.34 6.93
N GLY A 80 -2.02 -4.30 7.26
CA GLY A 80 -3.42 -4.31 6.82
C GLY A 80 -4.21 -3.11 7.35
N LEU A 81 -4.05 -2.79 8.62
CA LEU A 81 -4.70 -1.62 9.22
C LEU A 81 -4.21 -0.31 8.59
N LEU A 82 -2.90 -0.17 8.36
CA LEU A 82 -2.35 0.99 7.68
C LEU A 82 -2.89 1.12 6.25
N GLY A 83 -2.95 0.01 5.51
CA GLY A 83 -3.53 -0.03 4.17
C GLY A 83 -5.00 0.36 4.18
N LEU A 84 -5.79 -0.19 5.10
CA LEU A 84 -7.19 0.16 5.26
C LEU A 84 -7.37 1.67 5.52
N VAL A 85 -6.63 2.22 6.46
CA VAL A 85 -6.72 3.65 6.81
C VAL A 85 -6.30 4.54 5.64
N ALA A 86 -5.21 4.21 4.95
CA ALA A 86 -4.71 5.02 3.84
C ALA A 86 -5.70 5.04 2.66
N TYR A 87 -6.21 3.88 2.27
CA TYR A 87 -7.16 3.77 1.16
C TYR A 87 -8.54 4.30 1.54
N ALA A 88 -8.99 4.05 2.77
CA ALA A 88 -10.23 4.65 3.28
C ALA A 88 -10.16 6.19 3.32
N THR A 89 -9.02 6.75 3.70
CA THR A 89 -8.82 8.21 3.68
C THR A 89 -9.00 8.77 2.28
N TYR A 90 -8.43 8.15 1.26
CA TYR A 90 -8.61 8.56 -0.13
C TYR A 90 -10.04 8.34 -0.61
N ASP A 91 -10.56 7.14 -0.51
CA ASP A 91 -11.82 6.75 -1.13
C ASP A 91 -13.04 7.35 -0.43
N LEU A 92 -13.09 7.30 0.90
CA LEU A 92 -14.23 7.84 1.63
C LEU A 92 -14.26 9.38 1.60
N THR A 93 -13.12 10.05 1.56
CA THR A 93 -13.09 11.51 1.39
C THR A 93 -13.51 11.92 -0.02
N ASN A 94 -13.10 11.18 -1.05
CA ASN A 94 -13.60 11.39 -2.42
C ASN A 94 -15.11 11.13 -2.51
N LEU A 95 -15.60 10.06 -1.91
CA LEU A 95 -17.04 9.76 -1.86
C LEU A 95 -17.83 10.88 -1.15
N ALA A 96 -17.25 11.48 -0.10
CA ALA A 96 -17.90 12.54 0.65
C ALA A 96 -17.91 13.90 -0.06
N THR A 97 -16.91 14.19 -0.89
CA THR A 97 -16.66 15.53 -1.43
C THR A 97 -16.90 15.68 -2.93
N LEU A 98 -16.83 14.58 -3.68
CA LEU A 98 -17.06 14.60 -5.13
C LEU A 98 -18.50 14.20 -5.47
N SER A 99 -19.07 14.86 -6.46
CA SER A 99 -20.47 14.60 -6.89
C SER A 99 -20.67 13.22 -7.52
N ARG A 100 -19.61 12.62 -8.05
CA ARG A 100 -19.60 11.30 -8.68
C ARG A 100 -18.34 10.53 -8.26
N TRP A 101 -18.47 9.72 -7.22
CA TRP A 101 -17.44 8.76 -6.84
C TRP A 101 -18.08 7.39 -6.65
N PRO A 102 -17.71 6.35 -7.42
CA PRO A 102 -18.43 5.08 -7.40
C PRO A 102 -18.18 4.30 -6.12
N LEU A 103 -19.23 3.90 -5.42
CA LEU A 103 -19.11 3.10 -4.19
C LEU A 103 -18.40 1.76 -4.43
N VAL A 104 -18.52 1.18 -5.62
CA VAL A 104 -17.83 -0.06 -5.97
C VAL A 104 -16.30 0.14 -6.02
N VAL A 105 -15.81 1.29 -6.45
CA VAL A 105 -14.37 1.64 -6.41
C VAL A 105 -13.91 1.72 -4.96
N VAL A 106 -14.66 2.40 -4.10
CA VAL A 106 -14.36 2.48 -2.66
C VAL A 106 -14.17 1.10 -2.04
N ALA A 107 -15.12 0.19 -2.27
CA ALA A 107 -15.06 -1.16 -1.70
C ALA A 107 -13.85 -1.95 -2.22
N VAL A 108 -13.60 -1.89 -3.53
CA VAL A 108 -12.50 -2.61 -4.19
C VAL A 108 -11.16 -2.08 -3.70
N ASP A 109 -10.99 -0.76 -3.68
CA ASP A 109 -9.72 -0.13 -3.30
C ASP A 109 -9.39 -0.32 -1.82
N MET A 110 -10.37 -0.21 -0.94
CA MET A 110 -10.16 -0.47 0.49
C MET A 110 -9.71 -1.92 0.76
N VAL A 111 -10.35 -2.90 0.10
CA VAL A 111 -9.94 -4.32 0.22
C VAL A 111 -8.55 -4.52 -0.38
N TRP A 112 -8.31 -3.98 -1.57
CA TRP A 112 -7.02 -4.08 -2.25
C TRP A 112 -5.90 -3.45 -1.42
N GLY A 113 -6.07 -2.21 -0.98
CA GLY A 113 -5.08 -1.48 -0.19
C GLY A 113 -4.73 -2.17 1.13
N THR A 114 -5.74 -2.75 1.80
CA THR A 114 -5.54 -3.57 2.99
C THR A 114 -4.66 -4.78 2.68
N PHE A 115 -4.97 -5.50 1.61
CA PHE A 115 -4.25 -6.72 1.21
C PHE A 115 -2.81 -6.43 0.77
N VAL A 116 -2.61 -5.50 -0.18
CA VAL A 116 -1.28 -5.23 -0.75
C VAL A 116 -0.32 -4.67 0.31
N THR A 117 -0.83 -3.83 1.22
CA THR A 117 -0.02 -3.25 2.29
C THR A 117 0.34 -4.28 3.35
N ALA A 118 -0.58 -5.16 3.72
CA ALA A 118 -0.29 -6.28 4.62
C ALA A 118 0.79 -7.21 4.05
N LEU A 119 0.67 -7.55 2.76
CA LEU A 119 1.65 -8.41 2.07
C LEU A 119 3.03 -7.75 2.00
N ALA A 120 3.10 -6.48 1.61
CA ALA A 120 4.36 -5.73 1.54
C ALA A 120 5.03 -5.57 2.91
N SER A 121 4.23 -5.34 3.95
CA SER A 121 4.71 -5.28 5.35
C SER A 121 5.28 -6.62 5.79
N LEU A 122 4.59 -7.72 5.49
CA LEU A 122 5.09 -9.08 5.79
C LEU A 122 6.42 -9.34 5.07
N ALA A 123 6.53 -8.99 3.79
CA ALA A 123 7.76 -9.17 3.02
C ALA A 123 8.93 -8.39 3.62
N GLY A 124 8.72 -7.12 3.99
CA GLY A 124 9.72 -6.31 4.69
C GLY A 124 10.14 -6.91 6.03
N PHE A 125 9.18 -7.40 6.82
CA PHE A 125 9.45 -8.11 8.08
C PHE A 125 10.30 -9.36 7.87
N VAL A 126 9.93 -10.22 6.93
CA VAL A 126 10.68 -11.45 6.63
C VAL A 126 12.11 -11.11 6.17
N ALA A 127 12.27 -10.07 5.34
CA ALA A 127 13.58 -9.63 4.88
C ALA A 127 14.49 -9.19 6.05
N ILE A 128 13.97 -8.43 7.01
CA ILE A 128 14.76 -8.06 8.21
C ILE A 128 15.15 -9.31 8.99
N ARG A 129 14.20 -10.21 9.25
CA ARG A 129 14.48 -11.43 10.04
C ARG A 129 15.51 -12.33 9.38
N THR A 130 15.61 -12.29 8.04
CA THR A 130 16.54 -13.14 7.27
C THR A 130 17.91 -12.49 7.10
N PHE A 131 17.96 -11.19 6.75
CA PHE A 131 19.19 -10.54 6.30
C PHE A 131 19.80 -9.56 7.31
N ALA A 132 19.04 -9.06 8.26
CA ALA A 132 19.47 -8.07 9.24
C ALA A 132 18.68 -8.21 10.54
N PRO A 133 18.74 -9.36 11.24
CA PRO A 133 17.97 -9.58 12.46
C PRO A 133 18.26 -8.49 13.49
N ILE A 134 17.22 -7.99 14.13
CA ILE A 134 17.28 -7.05 15.24
C ILE A 134 17.40 -7.89 16.51
N GLU A 135 18.49 -7.68 17.26
CA GLU A 135 18.71 -8.29 18.57
C GLU A 135 17.75 -7.74 19.62
#